data_da3fc97ea04affa15cf2b48c9a3c7658
#
_entry.id   da3fc97ea04affa15cf2b48c9a3c7658
#
_cell.length_a   1.000
_cell.length_b   1.000
_cell.length_c   1.000
_cell.angle_alpha   90.00
_cell.angle_beta   90.00
_cell.angle_gamma   90.00
#
_symmetry.space_group_name_H-M   'P 1'
#
loop_
_entity.id
_entity.type
_entity.pdbx_description
1 polymer ?
#
loop_
_entity_poly.entity_id
_entity_poly.type
_entity_poly.pdbx_seq_one_letter_code
_entity_poly.pdbx_strand_id
1 'polypeptide(L)'
;IAEDEEVKRRLDELMVANLQERAREASLQGDWNRVEQIIMQGKKIAGDNEWLQNSLIELEVYAKRRQRDEFSKEAFYSSDKMNRRLSSHLEMSSEAYDISNELDKKAYLRRKLARGKRMSR
;
A
#
# COMPACT_ATOMS: atom_id res chain seq x y z
N ILE A 1 -0.95 -2.33 -25.59
CA ILE A 1 0.48 -2.02 -25.61
C ILE A 1 1.06 -2.27 -24.22
N ALA A 2 2.26 -2.82 -24.16
CA ALA A 2 2.90 -3.26 -22.91
C ALA A 2 3.05 -2.13 -21.89
N GLU A 3 3.35 -0.91 -22.32
CA GLU A 3 3.49 0.25 -21.44
C GLU A 3 2.18 0.62 -20.77
N ASP A 4 1.08 0.58 -21.50
CA ASP A 4 -0.25 0.89 -20.95
C ASP A 4 -0.69 -0.15 -19.95
N GLU A 5 -0.39 -1.42 -20.21
CA GLU A 5 -0.69 -2.52 -19.28
C GLU A 5 0.12 -2.39 -17.99
N GLU A 6 1.36 -1.96 -18.09
CA GLU A 6 2.21 -1.78 -16.93
C GLU A 6 1.76 -0.58 -16.08
N VAL A 7 1.38 0.52 -16.73
CA VAL A 7 0.82 1.68 -16.03
C VAL A 7 -0.46 1.29 -15.29
N LYS A 8 -1.34 0.53 -15.96
CA LYS A 8 -2.56 0.05 -15.33
C LYS A 8 -2.26 -0.81 -14.12
N ARG A 9 -1.28 -1.71 -14.23
CA ARG A 9 -0.88 -2.57 -13.12
C ARG A 9 -0.41 -1.76 -11.91
N ARG A 10 0.40 -0.72 -12.14
CA ARG A 10 0.88 0.14 -11.06
C ARG A 10 -0.24 0.94 -10.41
N LEU A 11 -1.19 1.41 -11.21
CA LEU A 11 -2.36 2.09 -10.68
C LEU A 11 -3.21 1.16 -9.83
N ASP A 12 -3.41 -0.08 -10.29
CA ASP A 12 -4.15 -1.09 -9.51
C ASP A 12 -3.46 -1.38 -8.19
N GLU A 13 -2.13 -1.51 -8.19
CA GLU A 13 -1.36 -1.71 -6.96
C GLU A 13 -1.53 -0.55 -5.98
N LEU A 14 -1.51 0.69 -6.49
CA LEU A 14 -1.72 1.87 -5.68
C LEU A 14 -3.12 1.90 -5.09
N MET A 15 -4.13 1.59 -5.88
CA MET A 15 -5.51 1.54 -5.41
C MET A 15 -5.70 0.48 -4.33
N VAL A 16 -5.13 -0.70 -4.53
CA VAL A 16 -5.20 -1.77 -3.52
C VAL A 16 -4.47 -1.36 -2.24
N ALA A 17 -3.31 -0.71 -2.36
CA ALA A 17 -2.59 -0.21 -1.19
C ALA A 17 -3.45 0.78 -0.38
N ASN A 18 -4.13 1.69 -1.06
CA ASN A 18 -5.03 2.64 -0.39
C ASN A 18 -6.20 1.93 0.29
N LEU A 19 -6.76 0.92 -0.36
CA LEU A 19 -7.84 0.14 0.23
C LEU A 19 -7.37 -0.62 1.46
N GLN A 20 -6.17 -1.16 1.44
CA GLN A 20 -5.60 -1.86 2.60
C GLN A 20 -5.41 -0.92 3.79
N GLU A 21 -5.01 0.32 3.55
CA GLU A 21 -4.91 1.32 4.61
C GLU A 21 -6.29 1.65 5.20
N ARG A 22 -7.30 1.79 4.36
CA ARG A 22 -8.67 2.00 4.82
C ARG A 22 -9.19 0.80 5.61
N ALA A 23 -8.87 -0.41 5.15
CA ALA A 23 -9.25 -1.63 5.86
C ALA A 23 -8.58 -1.69 7.23
N ARG A 24 -7.33 -1.26 7.32
CA ARG A 24 -6.61 -1.17 8.59
C ARG A 24 -7.33 -0.25 9.57
N GLU A 25 -7.70 0.94 9.12
CA GLU A 25 -8.45 1.88 9.95
C GLU A 25 -9.78 1.30 10.42
N ALA A 26 -10.51 0.66 9.52
CA ALA A 26 -11.78 0.03 9.86
C ALA A 26 -11.58 -1.09 10.88
N SER A 27 -10.51 -1.88 10.76
CA SER A 27 -10.21 -2.96 11.70
C SER A 27 -9.90 -2.43 13.10
N LEU A 28 -9.21 -1.30 13.18
CA LEU A 28 -8.90 -0.67 14.47
C LEU A 28 -10.16 -0.15 15.17
N GLN A 29 -11.19 0.19 14.39
CA GLN A 29 -12.48 0.59 14.91
C GLN A 29 -13.39 -0.61 15.20
N GLY A 30 -12.97 -1.80 14.84
CA GLY A 30 -13.76 -3.00 15.01
C GLY A 30 -14.87 -3.19 13.97
N ASP A 31 -14.84 -2.40 12.88
CA ASP A 31 -15.84 -2.48 11.81
C ASP A 31 -15.44 -3.54 10.78
N TRP A 32 -15.62 -4.80 11.15
CA TRP A 32 -15.20 -5.93 10.32
C TRP A 32 -16.05 -6.10 9.06
N ASN A 33 -17.31 -5.66 9.09
CA ASN A 33 -18.15 -5.69 7.88
C ASN A 33 -17.55 -4.77 6.81
N ARG A 34 -17.10 -3.60 7.20
CA ARG A 34 -16.44 -2.68 6.30
C ARG A 34 -15.11 -3.23 5.79
N VAL A 35 -14.34 -3.87 6.67
CA VAL A 35 -13.09 -4.54 6.29
C VAL A 35 -13.35 -5.56 5.19
N GLU A 36 -14.35 -6.40 5.35
CA GLU A 36 -14.70 -7.42 4.36
C GLU A 36 -15.12 -6.79 3.03
N GLN A 37 -15.91 -5.73 3.06
CA GLN A 37 -16.32 -5.00 1.85
C GLN A 37 -15.12 -4.41 1.12
N ILE A 38 -14.18 -3.84 1.86
CA ILE A 38 -12.96 -3.26 1.27
C ILE A 38 -12.10 -4.35 0.62
N ILE A 39 -11.96 -5.50 1.29
CA ILE A 39 -11.20 -6.62 0.74
C ILE A 39 -11.83 -7.12 -0.56
N MET A 40 -13.15 -7.24 -0.61
CA MET A 40 -13.86 -7.64 -1.82
C MET A 40 -13.63 -6.65 -2.96
N GLN A 41 -13.67 -5.37 -2.65
CA GLN A 41 -13.41 -4.32 -3.63
C GLN A 41 -11.97 -4.42 -4.15
N GLY A 42 -11.02 -4.65 -3.26
CA GLY A 42 -9.61 -4.86 -3.63
C GLY A 42 -9.42 -6.05 -4.56
N LYS A 43 -10.11 -7.15 -4.29
CA LYS A 43 -10.05 -8.35 -5.14
C LYS A 43 -10.55 -8.09 -6.55
N LYS A 44 -11.60 -7.27 -6.70
CA LYS A 44 -12.09 -6.89 -8.02
C LYS A 44 -11.06 -6.06 -8.79
N ILE A 45 -10.40 -5.13 -8.12
CA ILE A 45 -9.35 -4.32 -8.72
C ILE A 45 -8.14 -5.17 -9.09
N ALA A 46 -7.77 -6.10 -8.21
CA ALA A 46 -6.62 -6.98 -8.41
C ALA A 46 -6.74 -7.87 -9.65
N GLY A 47 -7.96 -8.32 -9.97
CA GLY A 47 -8.22 -9.13 -11.17
C GLY A 47 -7.29 -10.33 -11.27
N ASP A 48 -6.49 -10.37 -12.33
CA ASP A 48 -5.56 -11.48 -12.61
C ASP A 48 -4.20 -11.34 -11.93
N ASN A 49 -3.98 -10.25 -11.20
CA ASN A 49 -2.71 -10.03 -10.52
C ASN A 49 -2.60 -10.92 -9.29
N GLU A 50 -1.88 -12.03 -9.41
CA GLU A 50 -1.74 -13.02 -8.33
C GLU A 50 -1.11 -12.45 -7.07
N TRP A 51 -0.14 -11.55 -7.24
CA TRP A 51 0.55 -10.92 -6.10
C TRP A 51 -0.44 -10.10 -5.25
N LEU A 52 -1.29 -9.32 -5.90
CA LEU A 52 -2.33 -8.55 -5.23
C LEU A 52 -3.39 -9.46 -4.61
N GLN A 53 -3.82 -10.49 -5.33
CA GLN A 53 -4.79 -11.45 -4.81
C GLN A 53 -4.28 -12.15 -3.57
N ASN A 54 -3.03 -12.63 -3.59
CA ASN A 54 -2.44 -13.30 -2.43
C ASN A 54 -2.36 -12.38 -1.22
N SER A 55 -2.00 -11.12 -1.44
CA SER A 55 -1.95 -10.11 -0.38
C SER A 55 -3.32 -9.92 0.28
N LEU A 56 -4.36 -9.83 -0.54
CA LEU A 56 -5.72 -9.66 -0.04
C LEU A 56 -6.25 -10.91 0.65
N ILE A 57 -5.89 -12.10 0.16
CA ILE A 57 -6.29 -13.36 0.78
C ILE A 57 -5.69 -13.50 2.18
N GLU A 58 -4.43 -13.10 2.35
CA GLU A 58 -3.79 -13.10 3.68
C GLU A 58 -4.53 -12.19 4.65
N LEU A 59 -4.92 -10.99 4.21
CA LEU A 59 -5.71 -10.08 5.02
C LEU A 59 -7.08 -10.67 5.36
N GLU A 60 -7.70 -11.35 4.40
CA GLU A 60 -9.00 -11.98 4.62
C GLU A 60 -8.95 -13.02 5.72
N VAL A 61 -7.87 -13.79 5.81
CA VAL A 61 -7.71 -14.78 6.88
C VAL A 61 -7.74 -14.10 8.25
N TYR A 62 -7.01 -13.01 8.42
CA TYR A 62 -7.01 -12.28 9.68
C TYR A 62 -8.36 -11.62 9.96
N ALA A 63 -9.02 -11.11 8.92
CA ALA A 63 -10.33 -10.50 9.05
C ALA A 63 -11.38 -11.51 9.52
N LYS A 64 -11.39 -12.71 8.95
CA LYS A 64 -12.30 -13.78 9.35
C LYS A 64 -12.12 -14.20 10.80
N ARG A 65 -10.88 -14.19 11.27
CA ARG A 65 -10.55 -14.52 12.66
C ARG A 65 -10.70 -13.31 13.57
N ARG A 66 -10.99 -12.13 13.02
CA ARG A 66 -11.09 -10.86 13.74
C ARG A 66 -9.86 -10.55 14.58
N GLN A 67 -8.70 -10.89 14.05
CA GLN A 67 -7.41 -10.65 14.68
C GLN A 67 -6.92 -9.24 14.35
N ARG A 68 -7.31 -8.27 15.18
CA ARG A 68 -7.07 -6.85 14.94
C ARG A 68 -5.58 -6.51 14.78
N ASP A 69 -4.76 -6.97 15.71
CA ASP A 69 -3.34 -6.62 15.71
C ASP A 69 -2.61 -7.21 14.51
N GLU A 70 -2.87 -8.48 14.23
CA GLU A 70 -2.27 -9.17 13.09
C GLU A 70 -2.75 -8.57 11.77
N PHE A 71 -4.04 -8.24 11.67
CA PHE A 71 -4.59 -7.58 10.51
C PHE A 71 -3.94 -6.22 10.28
N SER A 72 -3.83 -5.42 11.33
CA SER A 72 -3.26 -4.09 11.26
C SER A 72 -1.81 -4.12 10.79
N LYS A 73 -1.02 -5.04 11.33
CA LYS A 73 0.38 -5.22 10.94
C LYS A 73 0.50 -5.66 9.48
N GLU A 74 -0.27 -6.66 9.08
CA GLU A 74 -0.20 -7.17 7.72
C GLU A 74 -0.66 -6.13 6.71
N ALA A 75 -1.73 -5.42 7.00
CA ALA A 75 -2.23 -4.35 6.12
C ALA A 75 -1.18 -3.24 5.97
N PHE A 76 -0.51 -2.87 7.05
CA PHE A 76 0.55 -1.88 7.01
C PHE A 76 1.73 -2.36 6.15
N TYR A 77 2.24 -3.55 6.40
CA TYR A 77 3.37 -4.09 5.64
C TYR A 77 3.04 -4.24 4.17
N SER A 78 1.86 -4.73 3.86
CA SER A 78 1.43 -4.95 2.48
C SER A 78 1.31 -3.64 1.72
N SER A 79 0.66 -2.63 2.30
CA SER A 79 0.51 -1.32 1.65
C SER A 79 1.85 -0.61 1.51
N ASP A 80 2.71 -0.68 2.52
CA ASP A 80 4.05 -0.09 2.48
C ASP A 80 4.90 -0.74 1.38
N LYS A 81 4.83 -2.06 1.26
CA LYS A 81 5.55 -2.80 0.24
C LYS A 81 5.09 -2.41 -1.16
N MET A 82 3.78 -2.25 -1.36
CA MET A 82 3.23 -1.81 -2.64
C MET A 82 3.68 -0.39 -2.99
N ASN A 83 3.67 0.51 -2.03
CA ASN A 83 4.10 1.89 -2.24
C ASN A 83 5.59 1.98 -2.55
N ARG A 84 6.41 1.19 -1.88
CA ARG A 84 7.85 1.14 -2.17
C ARG A 84 8.13 0.60 -3.57
N ARG A 85 7.40 -0.42 -3.98
CA ARG A 85 7.53 -1.00 -5.31
C ARG A 85 7.14 0.03 -6.38
N LEU A 86 6.08 0.81 -6.14
CA LEU A 86 5.67 1.86 -7.05
C LEU A 86 6.75 2.95 -7.17
N SER A 87 7.29 3.42 -6.07
CA SER A 87 8.37 4.41 -6.06
C SER A 87 9.60 3.93 -6.80
N SER A 88 10.02 2.69 -6.54
CA SER A 88 11.16 2.08 -7.22
C SER A 88 10.94 2.01 -8.72
N HIS A 89 9.73 1.67 -9.14
CA HIS A 89 9.39 1.61 -10.56
C HIS A 89 9.44 2.99 -11.21
N LEU A 90 8.92 4.01 -10.53
CA LEU A 90 8.94 5.38 -11.03
C LEU A 90 10.37 5.91 -11.18
N GLU A 91 11.27 5.52 -10.30
CA GLU A 91 12.68 5.89 -10.37
C GLU A 91 13.39 5.36 -11.61
N MET A 92 12.89 4.28 -12.19
CA MET A 92 13.48 3.69 -13.40
C MET A 92 13.04 4.38 -14.68
N SER A 93 12.02 5.24 -14.64
CA SER A 93 11.55 6.02 -15.78
C SER A 93 12.26 7.37 -15.82
N SER A 94 12.84 7.75 -16.97
CA SER A 94 13.67 8.97 -17.07
C SER A 94 12.89 10.26 -16.76
N GLU A 95 11.64 10.37 -17.18
CA GLU A 95 10.80 11.53 -16.89
C GLU A 95 10.26 11.50 -15.47
N ALA A 96 9.78 10.35 -15.04
CA ALA A 96 9.29 10.16 -13.69
C ALA A 96 10.44 10.20 -12.68
N TYR A 97 11.65 9.85 -13.09
CA TYR A 97 12.82 9.84 -12.23
C TYR A 97 13.08 11.21 -11.60
N ASP A 98 13.09 12.27 -12.40
CA ASP A 98 13.37 13.61 -11.91
C ASP A 98 12.29 14.10 -10.93
N ILE A 99 11.02 13.85 -11.29
CA ILE A 99 9.88 14.22 -10.43
C ILE A 99 9.90 13.42 -9.13
N SER A 100 10.09 12.12 -9.24
CA SER A 100 10.14 11.22 -8.09
C SER A 100 11.31 11.56 -7.19
N ASN A 101 12.47 11.88 -7.77
CA ASN A 101 13.66 12.24 -7.02
C ASN A 101 13.45 13.50 -6.19
N GLU A 102 12.77 14.51 -6.74
CA GLU A 102 12.44 15.72 -5.99
C GLU A 102 11.46 15.44 -4.86
N LEU A 103 10.42 14.65 -5.14
CA LEU A 103 9.44 14.27 -4.13
C LEU A 103 10.08 13.44 -3.02
N ASP A 104 10.93 12.51 -3.37
CA ASP A 104 11.64 11.67 -2.40
C ASP A 104 12.61 12.48 -1.55
N LYS A 105 13.30 13.44 -2.15
CA LYS A 105 14.18 14.33 -1.39
C LYS A 105 13.40 15.13 -0.36
N LYS A 106 12.24 15.67 -0.74
CA LYS A 106 11.38 16.41 0.17
C LYS A 106 10.87 15.53 1.30
N ALA A 107 10.43 14.33 0.98
CA ALA A 107 9.96 13.37 1.97
C ALA A 107 11.09 12.90 2.87
N TYR A 108 12.26 12.63 2.31
CA TYR A 108 13.45 12.24 3.04
C TYR A 108 13.89 13.33 4.02
N LEU A 109 13.94 14.57 3.54
CA LEU A 109 14.32 15.71 4.39
C LEU A 109 13.35 15.90 5.55
N ARG A 110 12.06 15.76 5.30
CA ARG A 110 11.05 15.83 6.37
C ARG A 110 11.27 14.75 7.42
N ARG A 111 11.52 13.53 6.98
CA ARG A 111 11.77 12.40 7.88
C ARG A 111 13.07 12.59 8.66
N LYS A 112 14.10 13.08 8.00
CA LYS A 112 15.40 13.35 8.63
C LYS A 112 15.28 14.45 9.68
N LEU A 113 14.54 15.51 9.40
CA LEU A 113 14.29 16.58 10.37
C LEU A 113 13.52 16.06 11.58
N ALA A 114 12.51 15.23 11.36
CA ALA A 114 11.74 14.62 12.44
C ALA A 114 12.62 13.69 13.29
N ARG A 115 13.48 12.88 12.65
CA ARG A 115 14.42 12.01 13.35
C ARG A 115 15.47 12.82 14.11
N GLY A 116 15.98 13.88 13.48
CA GLY A 116 16.94 14.78 14.13
C GLY A 116 16.40 15.38 15.40
N LYS A 117 15.14 15.80 15.39
CA LYS A 117 14.45 16.30 16.59
C LYS A 117 14.33 15.23 17.67
N ARG A 118 14.10 13.98 17.30
CA ARG A 118 14.05 12.86 18.24
C ARG A 118 15.41 12.52 18.79
N MET A 119 16.42 12.56 17.95
CA MET A 119 17.79 12.18 18.33
C MET A 119 18.51 13.26 19.14
N SER A 120 18.11 14.49 19.03
CA SER A 120 18.70 15.61 19.78
C SER A 120 18.26 15.68 21.24
N ARG A 121 17.44 14.75 21.65
CA ARG A 121 17.08 14.58 23.05
C ARG A 121 18.11 13.70 23.75
#